data_80846682c4499ecd1977479c76c268fa
#
_entry.id   80846682c4499ecd1977479c76c268fa
#
_cell.length_a   1.000
_cell.length_b   1.000
_cell.length_c   1.000
_cell.angle_alpha   90.00
_cell.angle_beta   90.00
_cell.angle_gamma   90.00
#
_symmetry.space_group_name_H-M   'P 1'
#
loop_
_entity.id
_entity.type
_entity.pdbx_description
1 polymer ?
#
loop_
_entity_poly.entity_id
_entity_poly.type
_entity_poly.pdbx_seq_one_letter_code
_entity_poly.pdbx_strand_id
1 'polypeptide(L)'
;MKISRWAGFLLAAALGLVQAQEARFDIFEYRVEGTTLLPVAAVERAVYPQLGEKRSLAEVEKAREALEKAYHDAGYLTVLVSIPQQKVDNGVVRLVVTEAPVDRLRVVGSRYFSLGEIKAGAPELSEGNVPHFPQMQTELAALNRSADRRVNPVLRPGRTPGTVEVDLKVQDTLPLHGSVELNDRYSQDTSRTRLSASIRWDNLWQKQHSIGLTLQTAPEKPAESLVISANYTVPLASGSFLSFYGVKTDSDVAAVGTLNVLGKGTILGARFIKPLPGRESFFHTLSVGADYKDFQQSVQLLGSGGFNTPITYAPFTLGWDGSWLGTAQTTRLGVAFNFHVRGLVGDEQEFADKRFRGRPGYAFLRGTASHSRSWDSGWALAVRGSWQLAGQPLISNEQFAIGGVDTVRGYLESAASGDRGLALSLEATTPNYAKQLGAALDDFRLIAFVDGGRVQVIDPITATDRYTLAGAGLGLRLKAWGGVSAAMDWAVALKEINNTRRHDSRVYFRLAYEF
;
A
#
# COMPACT_ATOMS: atom_id res chain seq x y z
N MET A 1 34.40 16.92 83.59
CA MET A 1 35.47 17.81 84.17
C MET A 1 35.66 18.98 83.25
N LYS A 2 35.43 20.20 83.77
CA LYS A 2 35.85 21.58 83.26
C LYS A 2 35.38 21.97 81.88
N ILE A 3 34.36 22.81 81.67
CA ILE A 3 34.22 24.27 81.84
C ILE A 3 35.30 25.07 81.07
N SER A 4 34.85 25.81 80.02
CA SER A 4 35.27 27.23 79.82
C SER A 4 34.52 27.75 78.57
N ARG A 5 33.67 28.62 78.79
CA ARG A 5 33.19 29.94 78.39
C ARG A 5 34.18 30.75 77.58
N TRP A 6 33.70 31.45 76.52
CA TRP A 6 33.85 32.85 76.11
C TRP A 6 33.11 33.03 74.80
N ALA A 7 31.99 33.67 74.71
CA ALA A 7 31.62 35.07 74.60
C ALA A 7 31.98 35.73 73.24
N GLY A 8 30.97 35.94 72.43
CA GLY A 8 30.67 37.20 71.77
C GLY A 8 31.44 37.56 70.52
N PHE A 9 30.73 37.60 69.42
CA PHE A 9 30.61 38.80 68.60
C PHE A 9 29.52 38.63 67.53
N LEU A 10 28.36 39.29 67.73
CA LEU A 10 27.38 39.55 66.73
C LEU A 10 27.98 40.50 65.67
N LEU A 11 28.29 40.00 64.49
CA LEU A 11 28.48 40.84 63.30
C LEU A 11 27.33 40.54 62.34
N ALA A 12 26.28 41.38 62.40
CA ALA A 12 25.22 41.45 61.43
C ALA A 12 25.78 41.96 60.11
N ALA A 13 26.17 41.03 59.23
CA ALA A 13 26.40 41.37 57.84
C ALA A 13 25.06 41.52 57.14
N ALA A 14 24.60 42.75 56.97
CA ALA A 14 23.52 43.12 56.08
C ALA A 14 23.99 42.81 54.65
N LEU A 15 23.65 41.62 54.16
CA LEU A 15 23.67 41.33 52.74
C LEU A 15 22.55 42.15 52.08
N GLY A 16 22.91 43.32 51.62
CA GLY A 16 22.10 44.09 50.73
C GLY A 16 21.87 43.25 49.47
N LEU A 17 20.66 42.71 49.34
CA LEU A 17 20.11 42.25 48.06
C LEU A 17 20.15 43.49 47.13
N VAL A 18 21.21 43.60 46.34
CA VAL A 18 21.20 44.47 45.15
C VAL A 18 20.20 43.81 44.22
N GLN A 19 18.92 44.17 44.35
CA GLN A 19 17.96 43.96 43.27
C GLN A 19 18.54 44.77 42.09
N ALA A 20 19.08 44.06 41.11
CA ALA A 20 19.39 44.65 39.83
C ALA A 20 18.05 45.17 39.28
N GLN A 21 17.88 46.48 39.34
CA GLN A 21 16.72 47.16 38.83
C GLN A 21 16.71 46.90 37.33
N GLU A 22 15.79 46.07 36.85
CA GLU A 22 15.64 45.80 35.43
C GLU A 22 15.56 47.14 34.69
N ALA A 23 16.46 47.38 33.74
CA ALA A 23 16.46 48.56 32.92
C ALA A 23 15.13 48.62 32.14
N ARG A 24 14.33 49.62 32.39
CA ARG A 24 13.04 49.86 31.70
C ARG A 24 13.23 50.95 30.68
N PHE A 25 12.66 50.75 29.49
CA PHE A 25 12.72 51.71 28.37
C PHE A 25 11.39 51.64 27.61
N ASP A 26 11.10 52.67 26.85
CA ASP A 26 9.89 52.71 26.02
C ASP A 26 10.20 52.01 24.69
N ILE A 27 9.22 51.21 24.18
CA ILE A 27 9.28 50.56 22.88
C ILE A 27 8.12 51.06 22.04
N PHE A 28 8.43 51.93 21.05
CA PHE A 28 7.44 52.47 20.13
C PHE A 28 7.45 51.80 18.78
N GLU A 29 8.58 51.16 18.39
CA GLU A 29 8.75 50.47 17.11
C GLU A 29 9.61 49.24 17.27
N TYR A 30 9.20 48.11 16.65
CA TYR A 30 10.07 46.99 16.34
C TYR A 30 10.50 47.10 14.89
N ARG A 31 11.78 47.25 14.64
CA ARG A 31 12.39 47.21 13.31
C ARG A 31 12.86 45.79 13.03
N VAL A 32 12.10 45.06 12.19
CA VAL A 32 12.40 43.67 11.83
C VAL A 32 13.16 43.67 10.49
N GLU A 33 14.36 43.15 10.53
CA GLU A 33 15.27 43.07 9.36
C GLU A 33 15.39 41.59 8.91
N GLY A 34 15.54 41.33 7.58
CA GLY A 34 15.77 40.00 7.03
C GLY A 34 14.50 39.16 6.82
N THR A 35 13.30 39.73 6.94
CA THR A 35 12.05 39.04 6.70
C THR A 35 11.64 39.14 5.23
N THR A 36 11.42 37.98 4.57
CA THR A 36 10.97 37.89 3.17
C THR A 36 9.79 36.91 2.98
N LEU A 37 9.62 35.95 3.89
CA LEU A 37 8.68 34.84 3.74
C LEU A 37 7.32 35.11 4.39
N LEU A 38 7.29 35.83 5.51
CA LEU A 38 6.02 36.18 6.16
C LEU A 38 5.47 37.50 5.61
N PRO A 39 4.14 37.59 5.41
CA PRO A 39 3.51 38.86 5.09
C PRO A 39 3.65 39.86 6.27
N VAL A 40 3.81 41.15 5.97
CA VAL A 40 4.02 42.21 6.95
C VAL A 40 2.98 42.15 8.10
N ALA A 41 1.71 41.92 7.78
CA ALA A 41 0.65 41.84 8.79
C ALA A 41 0.83 40.66 9.78
N ALA A 42 1.53 39.58 9.40
CA ALA A 42 1.85 38.48 10.32
C ALA A 42 3.00 38.84 11.25
N VAL A 43 4.03 39.54 10.72
CA VAL A 43 5.14 40.07 11.51
C VAL A 43 4.62 41.09 12.55
N GLU A 44 3.84 42.07 12.12
CA GLU A 44 3.24 43.07 12.99
C GLU A 44 2.40 42.44 14.09
N ARG A 45 1.55 41.50 13.77
CA ARG A 45 0.71 40.78 14.75
C ARG A 45 1.53 40.07 15.82
N ALA A 46 2.75 39.56 15.44
CA ALA A 46 3.62 38.88 16.39
C ALA A 46 4.27 39.87 17.38
N VAL A 47 4.75 41.03 16.90
CA VAL A 47 5.57 41.93 17.74
C VAL A 47 4.77 43.05 18.41
N TYR A 48 3.66 43.57 17.85
CA TYR A 48 2.89 44.68 18.34
C TYR A 48 2.35 44.51 19.77
N PRO A 49 1.95 43.35 20.27
CA PRO A 49 1.50 43.18 21.65
C PRO A 49 2.56 43.54 22.70
N GLN A 50 3.82 43.62 22.32
CA GLN A 50 4.93 43.97 23.22
C GLN A 50 5.37 45.45 23.14
N LEU A 51 4.71 46.28 22.32
CA LEU A 51 4.92 47.72 22.29
C LEU A 51 4.41 48.36 23.59
N GLY A 52 4.95 49.54 23.94
CA GLY A 52 4.46 50.39 25.04
C GLY A 52 5.57 51.00 25.88
N GLU A 53 5.14 51.81 26.86
CA GLU A 53 6.05 52.50 27.79
C GLU A 53 6.55 51.55 28.91
N LYS A 54 7.72 51.87 29.48
CA LYS A 54 8.33 51.20 30.64
C LYS A 54 8.46 49.68 30.50
N ARG A 55 8.73 49.22 29.29
CA ARG A 55 9.01 47.81 28.96
C ARG A 55 10.39 47.40 29.47
N SER A 56 10.63 46.09 29.59
CA SER A 56 11.92 45.50 29.97
C SER A 56 12.46 44.60 28.84
N LEU A 57 13.65 44.07 29.01
CA LEU A 57 14.21 43.10 28.07
C LEU A 57 13.35 41.83 27.92
N ALA A 58 12.57 41.50 28.96
CA ALA A 58 11.67 40.35 28.89
C ALA A 58 10.55 40.51 27.84
N GLU A 59 10.03 41.72 27.63
CA GLU A 59 9.06 42.01 26.58
C GLU A 59 9.71 41.94 25.18
N VAL A 60 10.96 42.37 25.04
CA VAL A 60 11.71 42.21 23.78
C VAL A 60 11.93 40.72 23.45
N GLU A 61 12.25 39.92 24.47
CA GLU A 61 12.39 38.47 24.29
C GLU A 61 11.09 37.78 23.89
N LYS A 62 9.96 38.20 24.51
CA LYS A 62 8.63 37.74 24.11
C LYS A 62 8.28 38.12 22.66
N ALA A 63 8.65 39.33 22.21
CA ALA A 63 8.46 39.73 20.81
C ALA A 63 9.29 38.85 19.87
N ARG A 64 10.57 38.59 20.23
CA ARG A 64 11.45 37.67 19.48
C ARG A 64 10.85 36.27 19.37
N GLU A 65 10.45 35.70 20.52
CA GLU A 65 9.84 34.36 20.56
C GLU A 65 8.53 34.29 19.78
N ALA A 66 7.68 35.33 19.91
CA ALA A 66 6.42 35.36 19.17
C ALA A 66 6.63 35.46 17.66
N LEU A 67 7.65 36.21 17.20
CA LEU A 67 8.00 36.32 15.79
C LEU A 67 8.58 34.98 15.28
N GLU A 68 9.51 34.38 16.02
CA GLU A 68 10.08 33.05 15.69
C GLU A 68 8.98 31.99 15.62
N LYS A 69 8.07 31.98 16.59
CA LYS A 69 6.91 31.10 16.58
C LYS A 69 6.00 31.32 15.37
N ALA A 70 5.80 32.56 14.93
CA ALA A 70 5.01 32.84 13.73
C ALA A 70 5.60 32.22 12.47
N TYR A 71 6.94 32.19 12.33
CA TYR A 71 7.63 31.48 11.26
C TYR A 71 7.47 29.97 11.39
N HIS A 72 7.64 29.42 12.59
CA HIS A 72 7.49 27.98 12.83
C HIS A 72 6.06 27.52 12.58
N ASP A 73 5.07 28.28 13.02
CA ASP A 73 3.65 27.98 12.78
C ASP A 73 3.30 28.06 11.27
N ALA A 74 4.03 28.89 10.51
CA ALA A 74 3.94 28.96 9.06
C ALA A 74 4.73 27.85 8.34
N GLY A 75 5.41 26.96 9.07
CA GLY A 75 6.15 25.81 8.51
C GLY A 75 7.64 26.02 8.26
N TYR A 76 8.22 27.16 8.59
CA TYR A 76 9.64 27.48 8.39
C TYR A 76 10.45 27.24 9.67
N LEU A 77 10.71 25.97 10.01
CA LEU A 77 11.34 25.58 11.28
C LEU A 77 12.84 25.88 11.39
N THR A 78 13.49 26.28 10.30
CA THR A 78 14.92 26.65 10.27
C THR A 78 15.16 28.12 10.52
N VAL A 79 14.10 28.92 10.57
CA VAL A 79 14.20 30.37 10.79
C VAL A 79 14.51 30.65 12.25
N LEU A 80 15.45 31.55 12.47
CA LEU A 80 15.86 32.03 13.79
C LEU A 80 15.64 33.55 13.87
N VAL A 81 15.19 34.02 15.02
CA VAL A 81 15.08 35.45 15.32
C VAL A 81 16.04 35.79 16.43
N SER A 82 16.87 36.80 16.22
CA SER A 82 17.85 37.25 17.19
C SER A 82 17.68 38.72 17.55
N ILE A 83 18.10 39.06 18.77
CA ILE A 83 18.21 40.45 19.25
C ILE A 83 19.67 40.85 19.12
N PRO A 84 20.06 41.68 18.14
CA PRO A 84 21.44 42.11 18.01
C PRO A 84 21.83 43.03 19.18
N GLN A 85 23.12 43.10 19.46
CA GLN A 85 23.62 44.08 20.45
C GLN A 85 23.29 45.49 19.97
N GLN A 86 22.53 46.23 20.75
CA GLN A 86 21.97 47.54 20.39
C GLN A 86 21.76 48.43 21.59
N LYS A 87 21.71 49.77 21.35
CA LYS A 87 21.12 50.72 22.26
C LYS A 87 19.71 51.02 21.78
N VAL A 88 18.76 51.09 22.69
CA VAL A 88 17.38 51.49 22.36
C VAL A 88 17.37 53.02 22.29
N ASP A 89 17.49 53.58 21.09
CA ASP A 89 17.39 55.00 20.85
C ASP A 89 16.01 55.35 20.29
N ASN A 90 15.35 56.35 20.84
CA ASN A 90 14.02 56.80 20.43
C ASN A 90 12.92 55.71 20.49
N GLY A 91 13.08 54.70 21.35
CA GLY A 91 12.09 53.62 21.48
C GLY A 91 12.05 52.60 20.32
N VAL A 92 13.10 52.54 19.49
CA VAL A 92 13.21 51.57 18.37
C VAL A 92 14.03 50.37 18.81
N VAL A 93 13.44 49.17 18.72
CA VAL A 93 14.11 47.90 18.99
C VAL A 93 14.28 47.11 17.68
N ARG A 94 15.50 46.70 17.37
CA ARG A 94 15.81 45.88 16.20
C ARG A 94 15.71 44.38 16.53
N LEU A 95 15.02 43.63 15.65
CA LEU A 95 15.04 42.19 15.60
C LEU A 95 15.59 41.73 14.23
N VAL A 96 16.46 40.77 14.23
CA VAL A 96 17.07 40.24 13.00
C VAL A 96 16.59 38.84 12.77
N VAL A 97 15.92 38.62 11.63
CA VAL A 97 15.46 37.31 11.16
C VAL A 97 16.52 36.70 10.26
N THR A 98 16.88 35.46 10.55
CA THR A 98 17.74 34.64 9.70
C THR A 98 16.89 33.51 9.13
N GLU A 99 16.50 33.64 7.86
CA GLU A 99 15.61 32.68 7.18
C GLU A 99 16.31 31.36 6.79
N ALA A 100 17.61 31.28 6.93
CA ALA A 100 18.47 30.11 6.76
C ALA A 100 18.19 29.30 5.46
N PRO A 101 18.48 29.89 4.27
CA PRO A 101 18.36 29.17 3.00
C PRO A 101 19.34 28.01 2.90
N VAL A 102 19.01 27.02 2.05
CA VAL A 102 19.89 25.88 1.77
C VAL A 102 21.12 26.33 0.98
N ASP A 103 22.30 26.22 1.59
CA ASP A 103 23.60 26.49 0.96
C ASP A 103 24.04 25.35 0.03
N ARG A 104 23.75 24.10 0.44
CA ARG A 104 24.14 22.91 -0.30
C ARG A 104 23.20 21.74 -0.05
N LEU A 105 22.78 21.07 -1.16
CA LEU A 105 22.04 19.82 -1.13
C LEU A 105 22.92 18.67 -1.62
N ARG A 106 23.09 17.62 -0.81
CA ARG A 106 23.84 16.40 -1.18
C ARG A 106 22.97 15.16 -1.00
N VAL A 107 23.18 14.18 -1.88
CA VAL A 107 22.64 12.82 -1.74
C VAL A 107 23.78 11.90 -1.35
N VAL A 108 23.61 11.14 -0.27
CA VAL A 108 24.65 10.29 0.31
C VAL A 108 24.11 8.88 0.56
N GLY A 109 24.86 7.87 0.11
CA GLY A 109 24.56 6.46 0.39
C GLY A 109 23.74 5.73 -0.67
N SER A 110 23.23 6.40 -1.70
CA SER A 110 22.52 5.76 -2.80
C SER A 110 23.46 4.95 -3.69
N ARG A 111 23.06 3.70 -3.99
CA ARG A 111 23.78 2.75 -4.85
C ARG A 111 22.99 2.43 -6.12
N TYR A 112 21.68 2.28 -6.01
CA TYR A 112 20.80 1.77 -7.07
C TYR A 112 19.88 2.82 -7.66
N PHE A 113 19.77 4.00 -7.02
CA PHE A 113 18.92 5.10 -7.47
C PHE A 113 19.76 6.31 -7.86
N SER A 114 19.38 6.98 -8.95
CA SER A 114 20.06 8.16 -9.48
C SER A 114 20.07 9.31 -8.46
N LEU A 115 21.25 9.88 -8.21
CA LEU A 115 21.40 11.04 -7.33
C LEU A 115 20.62 12.25 -7.85
N GLY A 116 20.59 12.44 -9.19
CA GLY A 116 19.86 13.51 -9.84
C GLY A 116 18.35 13.41 -9.65
N GLU A 117 17.78 12.20 -9.82
CA GLU A 117 16.36 11.96 -9.62
C GLU A 117 15.94 12.13 -8.14
N ILE A 118 16.81 11.75 -7.20
CA ILE A 118 16.55 11.97 -5.77
C ILE A 118 16.54 13.47 -5.45
N LYS A 119 17.50 14.24 -5.97
CA LYS A 119 17.55 15.71 -5.81
C LYS A 119 16.32 16.36 -6.44
N ALA A 120 15.96 15.97 -7.67
CA ALA A 120 14.80 16.50 -8.38
C ALA A 120 13.47 16.18 -7.65
N GLY A 121 13.43 15.10 -6.86
CA GLY A 121 12.28 14.72 -6.04
C GLY A 121 12.15 15.48 -4.71
N ALA A 122 13.10 16.38 -4.38
CA ALA A 122 13.08 17.22 -3.19
C ALA A 122 13.35 18.70 -3.54
N PRO A 123 12.53 19.32 -4.41
CA PRO A 123 12.76 20.69 -4.87
C PRO A 123 12.72 21.72 -3.73
N GLU A 124 11.98 21.48 -2.66
CA GLU A 124 11.93 22.35 -1.49
C GLU A 124 13.29 22.47 -0.77
N LEU A 125 14.11 21.43 -0.87
CA LEU A 125 15.47 21.41 -0.31
C LEU A 125 16.54 21.86 -1.32
N SER A 126 16.15 22.44 -2.46
CA SER A 126 17.09 22.95 -3.45
C SER A 126 17.89 24.14 -2.92
N GLU A 127 19.11 24.28 -3.40
CA GLU A 127 20.04 25.35 -3.02
C GLU A 127 19.40 26.73 -3.27
N GLY A 128 19.42 27.61 -2.26
CA GLY A 128 18.79 28.93 -2.27
C GLY A 128 17.37 28.97 -1.68
N ASN A 129 16.68 27.87 -1.54
CA ASN A 129 15.35 27.83 -0.93
C ASN A 129 15.45 27.80 0.60
N VAL A 130 14.45 28.40 1.27
CA VAL A 130 14.25 28.24 2.72
C VAL A 130 13.27 27.09 2.93
N PRO A 131 13.64 26.00 3.62
CA PRO A 131 12.84 24.80 3.69
C PRO A 131 11.46 25.03 4.36
N HIS A 132 10.38 24.79 3.60
CA HIS A 132 9.03 24.75 4.11
C HIS A 132 8.67 23.30 4.49
N PHE A 133 8.64 22.99 5.78
CA PHE A 133 8.59 21.62 6.29
C PHE A 133 7.38 20.81 5.84
N PRO A 134 6.15 21.31 5.79
CA PRO A 134 5.00 20.56 5.26
C PRO A 134 5.18 20.13 3.81
N GLN A 135 5.74 21.01 2.96
CA GLN A 135 6.01 20.68 1.56
C GLN A 135 7.15 19.66 1.46
N MET A 136 8.25 19.87 2.18
CA MET A 136 9.36 18.93 2.27
C MET A 136 8.89 17.52 2.69
N GLN A 137 8.01 17.40 3.70
CA GLN A 137 7.45 16.12 4.14
C GLN A 137 6.68 15.42 3.02
N THR A 138 5.91 16.17 2.23
CA THR A 138 5.16 15.64 1.09
C THR A 138 6.12 15.09 0.01
N GLU A 139 7.17 15.81 -0.31
CA GLU A 139 8.21 15.41 -1.27
C GLU A 139 8.99 14.18 -0.80
N LEU A 140 9.39 14.16 0.47
CA LEU A 140 10.06 13.01 1.07
C LEU A 140 9.14 11.77 1.14
N ALA A 141 7.87 11.94 1.42
CA ALA A 141 6.90 10.85 1.37
C ALA A 141 6.77 10.29 -0.07
N ALA A 142 6.81 11.14 -1.08
CA ALA A 142 6.83 10.71 -2.49
C ALA A 142 8.13 9.96 -2.84
N LEU A 143 9.28 10.46 -2.39
CA LEU A 143 10.57 9.76 -2.56
C LEU A 143 10.60 8.41 -1.86
N ASN A 144 9.93 8.26 -0.72
CA ASN A 144 9.89 7.04 0.10
C ASN A 144 8.74 6.06 -0.25
N ARG A 145 8.07 6.23 -1.38
CA ARG A 145 7.01 5.31 -1.84
C ARG A 145 7.55 3.93 -2.20
N SER A 146 8.77 3.85 -2.74
CA SER A 146 9.40 2.56 -3.03
C SER A 146 9.85 1.88 -1.75
N ALA A 147 9.60 0.58 -1.62
CA ALA A 147 10.12 -0.23 -0.53
C ALA A 147 11.66 -0.34 -0.57
N ASP A 148 12.25 -0.20 -1.76
CA ASP A 148 13.67 -0.37 -2.02
C ASP A 148 14.51 0.86 -1.71
N ARG A 149 13.87 1.96 -1.27
CA ARG A 149 14.56 3.20 -0.97
C ARG A 149 13.96 3.89 0.25
N ARG A 150 14.86 4.35 1.15
CA ARG A 150 14.56 5.24 2.26
C ARG A 150 15.44 6.46 2.18
N VAL A 151 14.84 7.64 2.09
CA VAL A 151 15.51 8.94 2.03
C VAL A 151 15.17 9.72 3.29
N ASN A 152 16.21 10.08 4.07
CA ASN A 152 16.08 10.84 5.30
C ASN A 152 16.91 12.11 5.19
N PRO A 153 16.34 13.32 5.34
CA PRO A 153 17.09 14.57 5.35
C PRO A 153 17.81 14.74 6.69
N VAL A 154 19.05 15.20 6.62
CA VAL A 154 19.83 15.65 7.77
C VAL A 154 20.26 17.07 7.51
N LEU A 155 19.73 18.02 8.29
CA LEU A 155 20.05 19.43 8.20
C LEU A 155 21.20 19.73 9.17
N ARG A 156 22.14 20.56 8.72
CA ARG A 156 23.29 21.03 9.49
C ARG A 156 23.51 22.53 9.22
N PRO A 157 24.19 23.26 10.13
CA PRO A 157 24.63 24.60 9.83
C PRO A 157 25.47 24.64 8.54
N GLY A 158 25.14 25.58 7.67
CA GLY A 158 25.85 25.78 6.41
C GLY A 158 27.25 26.33 6.61
N ARG A 159 28.04 26.37 5.54
CA ARG A 159 29.39 26.99 5.55
C ARG A 159 29.28 28.49 5.66
N THR A 160 28.31 29.07 5.00
CA THR A 160 27.98 30.49 5.11
C THR A 160 27.12 30.70 6.36
N PRO A 161 27.50 31.62 7.28
CA PRO A 161 26.66 31.93 8.43
C PRO A 161 25.24 32.30 8.01
N GLY A 162 24.24 31.78 8.73
CA GLY A 162 22.84 32.02 8.42
C GLY A 162 22.25 31.13 7.33
N THR A 163 22.95 30.06 6.90
CA THR A 163 22.49 29.07 5.92
C THR A 163 22.42 27.67 6.53
N VAL A 164 21.81 26.72 5.82
CA VAL A 164 21.79 25.29 6.19
C VAL A 164 22.33 24.43 5.04
N GLU A 165 23.11 23.40 5.39
CA GLU A 165 23.43 22.30 4.47
C GLU A 165 22.47 21.14 4.71
N VAL A 166 22.05 20.48 3.62
CA VAL A 166 21.16 19.32 3.67
C VAL A 166 21.82 18.09 3.07
N ASP A 167 21.92 17.02 3.85
CA ASP A 167 22.28 15.69 3.36
C ASP A 167 21.03 14.82 3.27
N LEU A 168 20.63 14.41 2.07
CA LEU A 168 19.65 13.35 1.85
C LEU A 168 20.38 12.01 2.03
N LYS A 169 20.24 11.42 3.22
CA LYS A 169 20.78 10.09 3.49
C LYS A 169 19.87 9.03 2.90
N VAL A 170 20.41 8.26 1.97
CA VAL A 170 19.69 7.20 1.26
C VAL A 170 20.18 5.83 1.76
N GLN A 171 19.21 5.00 2.08
CA GLN A 171 19.38 3.56 2.26
C GLN A 171 18.56 2.90 1.17
N ASP A 172 19.25 2.24 0.23
CA ASP A 172 18.59 1.58 -0.89
C ASP A 172 19.05 0.12 -1.04
N THR A 173 18.17 -0.68 -1.61
CA THR A 173 18.41 -2.07 -2.01
C THR A 173 18.26 -2.20 -3.51
N LEU A 174 18.77 -3.30 -4.09
CA LEU A 174 18.59 -3.61 -5.50
C LEU A 174 17.09 -3.73 -5.78
N PRO A 175 16.50 -2.94 -6.69
CA PRO A 175 15.07 -2.97 -6.98
C PRO A 175 14.67 -4.16 -7.86
N LEU A 176 15.26 -5.32 -7.61
CA LEU A 176 15.00 -6.60 -8.24
C LEU A 176 14.36 -7.53 -7.24
N HIS A 177 13.17 -8.00 -7.54
CA HIS A 177 12.42 -8.95 -6.74
C HIS A 177 12.11 -10.18 -7.55
N GLY A 178 12.20 -11.33 -6.94
CA GLY A 178 11.86 -12.58 -7.58
C GLY A 178 11.22 -13.54 -6.62
N SER A 179 10.43 -14.47 -7.17
CA SER A 179 9.87 -15.57 -6.41
C SER A 179 9.81 -16.85 -7.24
N VAL A 180 9.92 -17.97 -6.54
CA VAL A 180 9.62 -19.30 -7.08
C VAL A 180 8.64 -19.96 -6.14
N GLU A 181 7.54 -20.47 -6.68
CA GLU A 181 6.46 -21.09 -5.91
C GLU A 181 6.08 -22.43 -6.51
N LEU A 182 5.96 -23.46 -5.67
CA LEU A 182 5.37 -24.76 -5.99
C LEU A 182 4.10 -24.93 -5.16
N ASN A 183 2.99 -25.27 -5.81
CA ASN A 183 1.72 -25.50 -5.15
C ASN A 183 0.89 -26.58 -5.86
N ASP A 184 -0.24 -26.99 -5.25
CA ASP A 184 -1.17 -27.97 -5.79
C ASP A 184 -2.52 -27.37 -6.23
N ARG A 185 -2.48 -26.16 -6.78
CA ARG A 185 -3.68 -25.47 -7.31
C ARG A 185 -4.07 -26.01 -8.68
N TYR A 186 -4.82 -27.09 -8.70
CA TYR A 186 -5.23 -27.74 -9.92
C TYR A 186 -6.77 -27.88 -10.03
N SER A 187 -7.27 -27.87 -11.24
CA SER A 187 -8.65 -28.15 -11.59
C SER A 187 -8.83 -29.62 -11.98
N GLN A 188 -10.10 -30.02 -12.13
CA GLN A 188 -10.44 -31.35 -12.58
C GLN A 188 -9.71 -31.70 -13.90
N ASP A 189 -9.27 -32.95 -14.02
CA ASP A 189 -8.61 -33.50 -15.21
C ASP A 189 -7.28 -32.83 -15.61
N THR A 190 -6.63 -32.09 -14.70
CA THR A 190 -5.31 -31.51 -14.91
C THR A 190 -4.26 -32.07 -13.95
N SER A 191 -2.98 -31.92 -14.30
CA SER A 191 -1.85 -32.26 -13.42
C SER A 191 -1.95 -31.59 -12.06
N ARG A 192 -1.38 -32.22 -11.02
CA ARG A 192 -1.60 -31.80 -9.63
C ARG A 192 -0.79 -30.60 -9.21
N THR A 193 0.42 -30.45 -9.71
CA THR A 193 1.31 -29.38 -9.25
C THR A 193 1.38 -28.20 -10.21
N ARG A 194 1.64 -27.03 -9.67
CA ARG A 194 1.93 -25.80 -10.40
C ARG A 194 3.24 -25.23 -9.90
N LEU A 195 4.14 -24.95 -10.82
CA LEU A 195 5.39 -24.23 -10.58
C LEU A 195 5.27 -22.85 -11.18
N SER A 196 5.42 -21.83 -10.37
CA SER A 196 5.43 -20.43 -10.78
C SER A 196 6.78 -19.81 -10.51
N ALA A 197 7.31 -19.04 -11.43
CA ALA A 197 8.48 -18.19 -11.24
C ALA A 197 8.15 -16.76 -11.65
N SER A 198 8.51 -15.79 -10.83
CA SER A 198 8.32 -14.38 -11.15
C SER A 198 9.61 -13.59 -10.95
N ILE A 199 9.77 -12.55 -11.76
CA ILE A 199 10.83 -11.56 -11.64
C ILE A 199 10.22 -10.17 -11.87
N ARG A 200 10.61 -9.20 -11.06
CA ARG A 200 10.15 -7.81 -11.19
C ARG A 200 11.31 -6.86 -10.95
N TRP A 201 11.43 -5.86 -11.80
CA TRP A 201 12.35 -4.76 -11.65
C TRP A 201 11.56 -3.46 -11.41
N ASP A 202 11.81 -2.83 -10.25
CA ASP A 202 11.13 -1.60 -9.81
C ASP A 202 12.05 -0.40 -9.95
N ASN A 203 12.07 0.48 -10.71
CA ASN A 203 12.95 1.61 -11.02
C ASN A 203 13.59 1.56 -12.41
N LEU A 204 12.85 0.93 -13.35
CA LEU A 204 13.28 0.95 -14.75
C LEU A 204 13.45 2.41 -15.22
N TRP A 205 14.50 2.67 -15.99
CA TRP A 205 14.87 4.00 -16.48
C TRP A 205 15.19 5.04 -15.40
N GLN A 206 15.36 4.64 -14.14
CA GLN A 206 15.49 5.53 -12.97
C GLN A 206 14.25 6.44 -12.75
N LYS A 207 13.09 6.06 -13.31
CA LYS A 207 11.82 6.80 -13.24
C LYS A 207 10.75 6.10 -12.42
N GLN A 208 11.16 5.13 -11.60
CA GLN A 208 10.25 4.32 -10.77
C GLN A 208 9.20 3.53 -11.60
N HIS A 209 9.48 3.27 -12.89
CA HIS A 209 8.67 2.35 -13.66
C HIS A 209 8.96 0.92 -13.20
N SER A 210 7.92 0.08 -13.17
CA SER A 210 8.01 -1.32 -12.80
C SER A 210 7.70 -2.20 -13.99
N ILE A 211 8.55 -3.22 -14.23
CA ILE A 211 8.29 -4.29 -15.18
C ILE A 211 8.35 -5.62 -14.46
N GLY A 212 7.36 -6.48 -14.67
CA GLY A 212 7.28 -7.81 -14.11
C GLY A 212 7.01 -8.86 -15.18
N LEU A 213 7.56 -10.05 -14.98
CA LEU A 213 7.30 -11.24 -15.77
C LEU A 213 6.99 -12.40 -14.84
N THR A 214 5.94 -13.16 -15.14
CA THR A 214 5.59 -14.39 -14.42
C THR A 214 5.39 -15.53 -15.39
N LEU A 215 5.96 -16.67 -15.08
CA LEU A 215 5.79 -17.93 -15.77
C LEU A 215 5.13 -18.93 -14.80
N GLN A 216 4.07 -19.62 -15.23
CA GLN A 216 3.48 -20.73 -14.50
C GLN A 216 3.35 -21.94 -15.41
N THR A 217 3.68 -23.12 -14.90
CA THR A 217 3.56 -24.38 -15.63
C THR A 217 3.19 -25.53 -14.71
N ALA A 218 2.72 -26.64 -15.28
CA ALA A 218 2.57 -27.91 -14.58
C ALA A 218 3.84 -28.76 -14.82
N PRO A 219 4.69 -29.00 -13.80
CA PRO A 219 5.95 -29.73 -13.99
C PRO A 219 5.79 -31.15 -14.55
N GLU A 220 4.69 -31.81 -14.20
CA GLU A 220 4.40 -33.19 -14.69
C GLU A 220 4.09 -33.23 -16.19
N LYS A 221 3.42 -32.19 -16.70
CA LYS A 221 3.01 -32.06 -18.09
C LYS A 221 3.00 -30.57 -18.51
N PRO A 222 4.14 -30.00 -18.87
CA PRO A 222 4.24 -28.59 -19.21
C PRO A 222 3.30 -28.14 -20.35
N ALA A 223 3.01 -29.03 -21.29
CA ALA A 223 2.09 -28.76 -22.40
C ALA A 223 0.62 -28.62 -21.97
N GLU A 224 0.26 -29.08 -20.75
CA GLU A 224 -1.12 -29.03 -20.24
C GLU A 224 -1.45 -27.70 -19.57
N SER A 225 -0.43 -27.02 -19.04
CA SER A 225 -0.62 -25.74 -18.37
C SER A 225 0.63 -24.88 -18.53
N LEU A 226 0.54 -23.88 -19.37
CA LEU A 226 1.56 -22.85 -19.53
C LEU A 226 0.88 -21.49 -19.49
N VAL A 227 1.29 -20.64 -18.56
CA VAL A 227 0.85 -19.25 -18.47
C VAL A 227 2.06 -18.34 -18.41
N ILE A 228 2.08 -17.36 -19.29
CA ILE A 228 3.08 -16.29 -19.30
C ILE A 228 2.34 -14.99 -19.10
N SER A 229 2.72 -14.20 -18.11
CA SER A 229 2.19 -12.87 -17.93
C SER A 229 3.31 -11.84 -17.81
N ALA A 230 3.10 -10.68 -18.41
CA ALA A 230 3.97 -9.52 -18.28
C ALA A 230 3.15 -8.31 -17.85
N ASN A 231 3.71 -7.46 -17.03
CA ASN A 231 3.10 -6.20 -16.62
C ASN A 231 4.12 -5.07 -16.65
N TYR A 232 3.64 -3.87 -16.95
CA TYR A 232 4.42 -2.65 -16.96
C TYR A 232 3.63 -1.52 -16.32
N THR A 233 4.17 -0.92 -15.26
CA THR A 233 3.51 0.16 -14.51
C THR A 233 4.34 1.44 -14.58
N VAL A 234 3.67 2.54 -14.90
CA VAL A 234 4.22 3.88 -15.06
C VAL A 234 3.61 4.78 -13.99
N PRO A 235 4.37 5.31 -13.02
CA PRO A 235 3.91 6.38 -12.16
C PRO A 235 3.81 7.69 -12.95
N LEU A 236 2.75 8.46 -12.71
CA LEU A 236 2.51 9.76 -13.31
C LEU A 236 2.83 10.88 -12.31
N ALA A 237 3.16 12.07 -12.80
CA ALA A 237 3.43 13.24 -11.98
C ALA A 237 2.26 13.62 -11.06
N SER A 238 1.02 13.30 -11.45
CA SER A 238 -0.19 13.48 -10.64
C SER A 238 -0.30 12.54 -9.43
N GLY A 239 0.67 11.61 -9.24
CA GLY A 239 0.58 10.55 -8.25
C GLY A 239 -0.31 9.38 -8.65
N SER A 240 -0.88 9.39 -9.84
CA SER A 240 -1.65 8.29 -10.44
C SER A 240 -0.70 7.29 -11.12
N PHE A 241 -1.25 6.15 -11.58
CA PHE A 241 -0.48 5.12 -12.27
C PHE A 241 -1.19 4.69 -13.55
N LEU A 242 -0.40 4.38 -14.57
CA LEU A 242 -0.83 3.61 -15.73
C LEU A 242 -0.20 2.23 -15.65
N SER A 243 -1.01 1.20 -15.78
CA SER A 243 -0.56 -0.20 -15.78
C SER A 243 -1.02 -0.88 -17.05
N PHE A 244 -0.09 -1.51 -17.76
CA PHE A 244 -0.33 -2.33 -18.93
C PHE A 244 0.03 -3.77 -18.59
N TYR A 245 -0.73 -4.72 -19.07
CA TYR A 245 -0.42 -6.12 -18.87
C TYR A 245 -0.85 -6.98 -20.04
N GLY A 246 -0.13 -8.08 -20.23
CA GLY A 246 -0.44 -9.12 -21.19
C GLY A 246 -0.36 -10.48 -20.51
N VAL A 247 -1.31 -11.36 -20.84
CA VAL A 247 -1.32 -12.76 -20.40
C VAL A 247 -1.53 -13.64 -21.60
N LYS A 248 -0.66 -14.62 -21.78
CA LYS A 248 -0.85 -15.75 -22.68
C LYS A 248 -1.08 -16.99 -21.84
N THR A 249 -2.19 -17.65 -22.03
CA THR A 249 -2.53 -18.87 -21.30
C THR A 249 -2.80 -20.02 -22.26
N ASP A 250 -2.20 -21.16 -21.95
CA ASP A 250 -2.50 -22.46 -22.53
C ASP A 250 -2.89 -23.42 -21.40
N SER A 251 -3.92 -23.02 -20.64
CA SER A 251 -4.44 -23.76 -19.49
C SER A 251 -5.92 -23.55 -19.39
N ASP A 252 -6.67 -24.59 -19.05
CA ASP A 252 -8.12 -24.49 -18.87
C ASP A 252 -8.51 -23.66 -17.64
N VAL A 253 -7.71 -23.68 -16.60
CA VAL A 253 -7.85 -22.84 -15.41
C VAL A 253 -6.46 -22.42 -14.91
N ALA A 254 -6.24 -21.14 -14.77
CA ALA A 254 -5.00 -20.60 -14.20
C ALA A 254 -5.27 -19.43 -13.26
N ALA A 255 -4.50 -19.35 -12.20
CA ALA A 255 -4.45 -18.19 -11.29
C ALA A 255 -3.04 -17.58 -11.35
N VAL A 256 -2.93 -16.35 -11.85
CA VAL A 256 -1.67 -15.64 -11.96
C VAL A 256 -1.80 -14.30 -11.24
N GLY A 257 -1.13 -14.18 -10.11
CA GLY A 257 -1.28 -13.01 -9.24
C GLY A 257 -2.74 -12.85 -8.79
N THR A 258 -3.34 -11.73 -9.12
CA THR A 258 -4.76 -11.43 -8.82
C THR A 258 -5.73 -11.80 -9.96
N LEU A 259 -5.22 -12.36 -11.06
CA LEU A 259 -6.01 -12.74 -12.24
C LEU A 259 -6.34 -14.24 -12.19
N ASN A 260 -7.64 -14.54 -12.20
CA ASN A 260 -8.13 -15.87 -12.51
C ASN A 260 -8.48 -15.94 -13.99
N VAL A 261 -7.80 -16.79 -14.73
CA VAL A 261 -8.00 -16.95 -16.17
C VAL A 261 -8.64 -18.30 -16.42
N LEU A 262 -9.81 -18.30 -17.07
CA LEU A 262 -10.52 -19.49 -17.49
C LEU A 262 -10.37 -19.64 -19.00
N GLY A 263 -9.65 -20.67 -19.43
CA GLY A 263 -9.48 -21.03 -20.83
C GLY A 263 -8.16 -20.63 -21.46
N LYS A 264 -7.89 -21.20 -22.62
CA LYS A 264 -6.72 -20.97 -23.45
C LYS A 264 -6.90 -19.69 -24.27
N GLY A 265 -5.96 -18.76 -24.21
CA GLY A 265 -6.09 -17.51 -24.94
C GLY A 265 -5.07 -16.45 -24.59
N THR A 266 -5.40 -15.22 -25.01
CA THR A 266 -4.58 -14.03 -24.78
C THR A 266 -5.44 -12.94 -24.17
N ILE A 267 -4.88 -12.25 -23.16
CA ILE A 267 -5.48 -11.06 -22.58
C ILE A 267 -4.46 -9.93 -22.69
N LEU A 268 -4.88 -8.78 -23.20
CA LEU A 268 -4.13 -7.53 -23.14
C LEU A 268 -4.97 -6.52 -22.39
N GLY A 269 -4.41 -5.86 -21.40
CA GLY A 269 -5.17 -4.92 -20.59
C GLY A 269 -4.42 -3.66 -20.27
N ALA A 270 -5.17 -2.58 -20.04
CA ALA A 270 -4.68 -1.31 -19.55
C ALA A 270 -5.55 -0.82 -18.39
N ARG A 271 -4.92 -0.24 -17.37
CA ARG A 271 -5.58 0.33 -16.18
C ARG A 271 -4.98 1.69 -15.87
N PHE A 272 -5.84 2.66 -15.65
CA PHE A 272 -5.50 3.92 -14.98
C PHE A 272 -5.94 3.81 -13.53
N ILE A 273 -5.03 4.06 -12.60
CA ILE A 273 -5.26 3.94 -11.15
C ILE A 273 -4.96 5.29 -10.52
N LYS A 274 -5.95 5.85 -9.84
CA LYS A 274 -5.85 7.13 -9.15
C LYS A 274 -6.03 6.94 -7.64
N PRO A 275 -4.96 7.08 -6.84
CA PRO A 275 -5.09 7.25 -5.40
C PRO A 275 -5.91 8.50 -5.10
N LEU A 276 -6.86 8.37 -4.19
CA LEU A 276 -7.69 9.49 -3.74
C LEU A 276 -7.17 10.02 -2.41
N PRO A 277 -7.48 11.28 -2.05
CA PRO A 277 -7.12 11.83 -0.76
C PRO A 277 -7.65 10.96 0.38
N GLY A 278 -6.74 10.39 1.16
CA GLY A 278 -7.06 9.56 2.32
C GLY A 278 -7.13 10.37 3.62
N ARG A 279 -7.34 9.65 4.72
CA ARG A 279 -7.15 10.14 6.10
C ARG A 279 -6.12 9.23 6.77
N GLU A 280 -5.65 9.57 7.96
CA GLU A 280 -4.54 8.89 8.67
C GLU A 280 -4.48 7.35 8.54
N SER A 281 -5.62 6.68 8.61
CA SER A 281 -5.71 5.22 8.54
C SER A 281 -6.54 4.70 7.35
N PHE A 282 -7.07 5.58 6.51
CA PHE A 282 -7.91 5.21 5.37
C PHE A 282 -7.27 5.60 4.05
N PHE A 283 -7.02 4.61 3.20
CA PHE A 283 -6.46 4.75 1.86
C PHE A 283 -7.42 4.16 0.84
N HIS A 284 -7.65 4.87 -0.25
CA HIS A 284 -8.52 4.36 -1.30
C HIS A 284 -8.10 4.80 -2.68
N THR A 285 -8.47 4.00 -3.68
CA THR A 285 -8.14 4.22 -5.08
C THR A 285 -9.36 4.07 -5.97
N LEU A 286 -9.39 4.82 -7.06
CA LEU A 286 -10.28 4.56 -8.20
C LEU A 286 -9.45 3.98 -9.34
N SER A 287 -10.02 3.03 -10.08
CA SER A 287 -9.41 2.48 -11.27
C SER A 287 -10.38 2.44 -12.43
N VAL A 288 -9.87 2.69 -13.62
CA VAL A 288 -10.60 2.56 -14.89
C VAL A 288 -9.74 1.75 -15.83
N GLY A 289 -10.32 0.78 -16.49
CA GLY A 289 -9.55 -0.03 -17.41
C GLY A 289 -10.36 -0.71 -18.49
N ALA A 290 -9.64 -1.23 -19.46
CA ALA A 290 -10.17 -2.04 -20.54
C ALA A 290 -9.26 -3.23 -20.81
N ASP A 291 -9.84 -4.33 -21.19
CA ASP A 291 -9.14 -5.54 -21.62
C ASP A 291 -9.54 -5.88 -23.05
N TYR A 292 -8.61 -6.42 -23.80
CA TYR A 292 -8.88 -7.20 -25.00
C TYR A 292 -8.63 -8.66 -24.66
N LYS A 293 -9.64 -9.50 -24.85
CA LYS A 293 -9.61 -10.93 -24.53
C LYS A 293 -9.93 -11.74 -25.78
N ASP A 294 -9.04 -12.68 -26.11
CA ASP A 294 -9.20 -13.64 -27.20
C ASP A 294 -8.98 -15.04 -26.65
N PHE A 295 -10.04 -15.81 -26.53
CA PHE A 295 -10.02 -17.18 -26.01
C PHE A 295 -10.40 -18.20 -27.06
N GLN A 296 -9.60 -19.26 -27.14
CA GLN A 296 -9.82 -20.42 -28.00
C GLN A 296 -10.09 -21.63 -27.12
N GLN A 297 -11.34 -21.82 -26.71
CA GLN A 297 -11.73 -22.93 -25.86
C GLN A 297 -12.61 -23.92 -26.63
N SER A 298 -12.28 -25.21 -26.56
CA SER A 298 -13.15 -26.28 -27.03
C SER A 298 -14.10 -26.74 -25.94
N VAL A 299 -15.39 -26.88 -26.26
CA VAL A 299 -16.38 -27.51 -25.40
C VAL A 299 -16.52 -28.97 -25.85
N GLN A 300 -16.19 -29.92 -25.00
CA GLN A 300 -16.45 -31.35 -25.25
C GLN A 300 -17.86 -31.70 -24.76
N LEU A 301 -18.75 -32.05 -25.68
CA LEU A 301 -20.03 -32.69 -25.33
C LEU A 301 -19.78 -34.18 -25.21
N LEU A 302 -20.30 -34.81 -24.15
CA LEU A 302 -20.25 -36.25 -23.94
C LEU A 302 -20.80 -36.99 -25.19
N GLY A 303 -19.92 -37.74 -25.89
CA GLY A 303 -20.26 -38.55 -27.03
C GLY A 303 -20.22 -37.91 -28.42
N SER A 304 -19.86 -36.64 -28.55
CA SER A 304 -19.65 -35.96 -29.83
C SER A 304 -18.26 -35.29 -29.86
N GLY A 305 -17.68 -35.12 -31.04
CA GLY A 305 -16.42 -34.39 -31.22
C GLY A 305 -16.53 -32.99 -30.58
N GLY A 306 -15.42 -32.53 -29.95
CA GLY A 306 -15.37 -31.23 -29.30
C GLY A 306 -15.69 -30.09 -30.28
N PHE A 307 -16.56 -29.18 -29.88
CA PHE A 307 -16.82 -27.95 -30.60
C PHE A 307 -15.88 -26.86 -30.09
N ASN A 308 -15.13 -26.25 -30.99
CA ASN A 308 -14.32 -25.08 -30.66
C ASN A 308 -15.28 -23.87 -30.61
N THR A 309 -15.34 -23.20 -29.48
CA THR A 309 -16.14 -21.97 -29.28
C THR A 309 -15.19 -20.81 -28.97
N PRO A 310 -14.45 -20.28 -29.97
CA PRO A 310 -13.61 -19.12 -29.77
C PRO A 310 -14.47 -17.92 -29.38
N ILE A 311 -13.89 -16.98 -28.64
CA ILE A 311 -14.56 -15.72 -28.32
C ILE A 311 -13.57 -14.60 -28.17
N THR A 312 -13.84 -13.48 -28.85
CA THR A 312 -13.06 -12.26 -28.77
C THR A 312 -13.94 -11.14 -28.27
N TYR A 313 -13.51 -10.43 -27.21
CA TYR A 313 -14.32 -9.35 -26.63
C TYR A 313 -13.45 -8.37 -25.84
N ALA A 314 -13.98 -7.16 -25.58
CA ALA A 314 -13.28 -6.10 -24.88
C ALA A 314 -14.13 -5.53 -23.73
N PRO A 315 -14.02 -6.11 -22.50
CA PRO A 315 -14.72 -5.58 -21.33
C PRO A 315 -14.02 -4.36 -20.74
N PHE A 316 -14.82 -3.49 -20.14
CA PHE A 316 -14.38 -2.37 -19.34
C PHE A 316 -14.61 -2.64 -17.86
N THR A 317 -13.76 -2.03 -17.04
CA THR A 317 -13.84 -2.14 -15.57
C THR A 317 -13.73 -0.75 -14.95
N LEU A 318 -14.65 -0.45 -14.02
CA LEU A 318 -14.58 0.67 -13.10
C LEU A 318 -14.44 0.11 -11.70
N GLY A 319 -13.32 0.36 -11.03
CA GLY A 319 -13.00 -0.21 -9.72
C GLY A 319 -12.83 0.85 -8.66
N TRP A 320 -13.20 0.51 -7.45
CA TRP A 320 -12.88 1.23 -6.23
C TRP A 320 -12.36 0.25 -5.18
N ASP A 321 -11.22 0.59 -4.57
CA ASP A 321 -10.61 -0.18 -3.48
C ASP A 321 -10.35 0.74 -2.30
N GLY A 322 -10.75 0.29 -1.10
CA GLY A 322 -10.55 0.98 0.16
C GLY A 322 -9.87 0.09 1.19
N SER A 323 -8.96 0.67 1.98
CA SER A 323 -8.24 -0.01 3.07
C SER A 323 -8.25 0.86 4.30
N TRP A 324 -8.71 0.32 5.43
CA TRP A 324 -8.65 0.91 6.76
C TRP A 324 -7.61 0.16 7.57
N LEU A 325 -6.52 0.84 7.90
CA LEU A 325 -5.36 0.27 8.58
C LEU A 325 -5.33 0.77 10.03
N GLY A 326 -5.75 -0.06 10.98
CA GLY A 326 -5.58 0.20 12.41
C GLY A 326 -4.36 -0.55 12.96
N THR A 327 -3.98 -0.28 14.21
CA THR A 327 -2.84 -0.93 14.87
C THR A 327 -3.02 -2.43 15.05
N ALA A 328 -4.24 -2.89 15.36
CA ALA A 328 -4.56 -4.28 15.60
C ALA A 328 -5.58 -4.86 14.62
N GLN A 329 -6.03 -4.09 13.64
CA GLN A 329 -7.04 -4.52 12.69
C GLN A 329 -6.82 -3.90 11.31
N THR A 330 -7.21 -4.65 10.28
CA THR A 330 -7.18 -4.19 8.90
C THR A 330 -8.48 -4.58 8.22
N THR A 331 -9.12 -3.62 7.57
CA THR A 331 -10.31 -3.87 6.73
C THR A 331 -9.99 -3.47 5.31
N ARG A 332 -10.32 -4.32 4.35
CA ARG A 332 -10.22 -3.98 2.92
C ARG A 332 -11.54 -4.28 2.25
N LEU A 333 -11.93 -3.41 1.33
CA LEU A 333 -13.14 -3.55 0.52
C LEU A 333 -12.80 -3.15 -0.91
N GLY A 334 -13.09 -4.03 -1.87
CA GLY A 334 -12.96 -3.77 -3.29
C GLY A 334 -14.30 -3.97 -3.98
N VAL A 335 -14.67 -3.09 -4.90
CA VAL A 335 -15.86 -3.21 -5.75
C VAL A 335 -15.50 -2.83 -7.17
N ALA A 336 -15.87 -3.68 -8.12
CA ALA A 336 -15.63 -3.46 -9.54
C ALA A 336 -16.93 -3.64 -10.35
N PHE A 337 -17.27 -2.63 -11.13
CA PHE A 337 -18.31 -2.70 -12.15
C PHE A 337 -17.67 -3.08 -13.49
N ASN A 338 -18.04 -4.23 -14.01
CA ASN A 338 -17.54 -4.79 -15.25
C ASN A 338 -18.65 -4.77 -16.28
N PHE A 339 -18.35 -4.33 -17.51
CA PHE A 339 -19.32 -4.29 -18.60
C PHE A 339 -18.65 -4.44 -19.95
N HIS A 340 -19.42 -4.93 -20.91
CA HIS A 340 -19.02 -5.00 -22.31
C HIS A 340 -20.06 -4.28 -23.18
N VAL A 341 -19.57 -3.53 -24.17
CA VAL A 341 -20.41 -2.74 -25.08
C VAL A 341 -20.65 -3.52 -26.36
N ARG A 342 -21.92 -3.80 -26.62
CA ARG A 342 -22.35 -4.50 -27.86
C ARG A 342 -21.86 -3.77 -29.11
N GLY A 343 -21.28 -4.51 -30.05
CA GLY A 343 -20.82 -4.01 -31.34
C GLY A 343 -19.46 -3.30 -31.34
N LEU A 344 -18.78 -3.23 -30.16
CA LEU A 344 -17.43 -2.67 -30.09
C LEU A 344 -16.35 -3.68 -30.51
N VAL A 345 -16.38 -4.87 -29.93
CA VAL A 345 -15.49 -6.01 -30.25
C VAL A 345 -16.27 -7.29 -30.03
N GLY A 346 -16.06 -8.30 -30.90
CA GLY A 346 -16.71 -9.61 -30.82
C GLY A 346 -18.04 -9.69 -31.56
N ASP A 347 -18.41 -10.91 -31.91
CA ASP A 347 -19.65 -11.22 -32.63
C ASP A 347 -20.71 -11.73 -31.63
N GLU A 348 -21.97 -11.38 -31.88
CA GLU A 348 -23.11 -11.87 -31.09
C GLU A 348 -23.22 -13.38 -31.15
N GLN A 349 -22.87 -14.00 -32.29
CA GLN A 349 -22.87 -15.44 -32.46
C GLN A 349 -21.84 -16.14 -31.58
N GLU A 350 -20.62 -15.59 -31.42
CA GLU A 350 -19.60 -16.13 -30.52
C GLU A 350 -20.10 -16.19 -29.08
N PHE A 351 -20.83 -15.16 -28.60
CA PHE A 351 -21.44 -15.17 -27.27
C PHE A 351 -22.55 -16.23 -27.14
N ALA A 352 -23.40 -16.38 -28.16
CA ALA A 352 -24.47 -17.37 -28.19
C ALA A 352 -23.92 -18.80 -28.23
N ASP A 353 -22.86 -19.05 -28.99
CA ASP A 353 -22.18 -20.35 -29.09
C ASP A 353 -21.46 -20.70 -27.76
N LYS A 354 -20.92 -19.69 -27.08
CA LYS A 354 -20.22 -19.86 -25.79
C LYS A 354 -21.18 -20.16 -24.65
N ARG A 355 -22.38 -19.60 -24.67
CA ARG A 355 -23.35 -19.67 -23.57
C ARG A 355 -24.77 -19.52 -24.05
N PHE A 356 -25.64 -20.48 -23.67
CA PHE A 356 -27.07 -20.37 -23.92
C PHE A 356 -27.61 -19.01 -23.43
N ARG A 357 -28.23 -18.23 -24.31
CA ARG A 357 -28.68 -16.86 -24.10
C ARG A 357 -27.54 -15.87 -23.73
N GLY A 358 -26.28 -16.24 -24.01
CA GLY A 358 -25.15 -15.30 -23.90
C GLY A 358 -25.32 -14.12 -24.84
N ARG A 359 -25.00 -12.91 -24.38
CA ARG A 359 -25.14 -11.67 -25.15
C ARG A 359 -23.90 -10.79 -24.93
N PRO A 360 -23.43 -10.07 -25.96
CA PRO A 360 -22.26 -9.20 -25.83
C PRO A 360 -22.48 -7.98 -24.92
N GLY A 361 -23.72 -7.47 -24.81
CA GLY A 361 -24.04 -6.33 -23.95
C GLY A 361 -24.30 -6.78 -22.50
N TYR A 362 -23.28 -7.16 -21.77
CA TYR A 362 -23.41 -7.60 -20.37
C TYR A 362 -22.82 -6.58 -19.36
N ALA A 363 -23.33 -6.64 -18.15
CA ALA A 363 -22.78 -5.93 -17.01
C ALA A 363 -22.94 -6.74 -15.72
N PHE A 364 -21.96 -6.65 -14.86
CA PHE A 364 -22.00 -7.25 -13.51
C PHE A 364 -21.14 -6.47 -12.50
N LEU A 365 -21.47 -6.61 -11.22
CA LEU A 365 -20.68 -6.14 -10.10
C LEU A 365 -19.92 -7.32 -9.50
N ARG A 366 -18.64 -7.13 -9.21
CA ARG A 366 -17.80 -8.05 -8.45
C ARG A 366 -17.19 -7.33 -7.26
N GLY A 367 -17.13 -7.99 -6.11
CA GLY A 367 -16.53 -7.37 -4.95
C GLY A 367 -15.78 -8.36 -4.07
N THR A 368 -14.89 -7.82 -3.26
CA THR A 368 -14.13 -8.50 -2.22
C THR A 368 -14.20 -7.71 -0.93
N ALA A 369 -14.27 -8.40 0.19
CA ALA A 369 -14.19 -7.80 1.51
C ALA A 369 -13.28 -8.64 2.39
N SER A 370 -12.43 -8.02 3.19
CA SER A 370 -11.68 -8.72 4.21
C SER A 370 -11.57 -7.87 5.46
N HIS A 371 -11.67 -8.52 6.61
CA HIS A 371 -11.40 -7.93 7.90
C HIS A 371 -10.53 -8.88 8.70
N SER A 372 -9.45 -8.37 9.25
CA SER A 372 -8.57 -9.12 10.16
C SER A 372 -8.35 -8.33 11.42
N ARG A 373 -8.34 -9.01 12.56
CA ARG A 373 -8.05 -8.46 13.87
C ARG A 373 -7.07 -9.37 14.60
N SER A 374 -6.05 -8.78 15.19
CA SER A 374 -5.12 -9.45 16.10
C SER A 374 -5.28 -8.91 17.51
N TRP A 375 -4.93 -9.74 18.51
CA TRP A 375 -4.95 -9.38 19.93
C TRP A 375 -3.53 -9.47 20.50
N ASP A 376 -3.32 -8.83 21.63
CA ASP A 376 -2.02 -8.84 22.33
C ASP A 376 -1.58 -10.25 22.73
N SER A 377 -2.52 -11.17 22.89
CA SER A 377 -2.27 -12.60 23.08
C SER A 377 -1.60 -13.29 21.87
N GLY A 378 -1.51 -12.60 20.72
CA GLY A 378 -0.97 -13.14 19.47
C GLY A 378 -1.98 -13.93 18.63
N TRP A 379 -3.19 -14.18 19.11
CA TRP A 379 -4.27 -14.75 18.31
C TRP A 379 -4.74 -13.74 17.28
N ALA A 380 -5.21 -14.24 16.13
CA ALA A 380 -5.83 -13.41 15.11
C ALA A 380 -7.07 -14.10 14.53
N LEU A 381 -8.03 -13.30 14.11
CA LEU A 381 -9.24 -13.73 13.40
C LEU A 381 -9.31 -12.97 12.08
N ALA A 382 -9.58 -13.68 11.00
CA ALA A 382 -9.79 -13.09 9.67
C ALA A 382 -11.10 -13.57 9.07
N VAL A 383 -11.86 -12.65 8.50
CA VAL A 383 -13.03 -12.93 7.66
C VAL A 383 -12.71 -12.44 6.26
N ARG A 384 -12.93 -13.27 5.26
CA ARG A 384 -12.78 -12.93 3.84
C ARG A 384 -14.05 -13.27 3.11
N GLY A 385 -14.45 -12.42 2.18
CA GLY A 385 -15.60 -12.63 1.33
C GLY A 385 -15.31 -12.15 -0.09
N SER A 386 -15.91 -12.86 -1.06
CA SER A 386 -15.94 -12.43 -2.46
C SER A 386 -17.33 -12.70 -3.02
N TRP A 387 -17.78 -11.84 -3.92
CA TRP A 387 -19.12 -11.94 -4.48
C TRP A 387 -19.21 -11.40 -5.91
N GLN A 388 -20.22 -11.87 -6.64
CA GLN A 388 -20.58 -11.36 -7.96
C GLN A 388 -22.10 -11.27 -8.10
N LEU A 389 -22.57 -10.19 -8.71
CA LEU A 389 -23.98 -9.95 -9.02
C LEU A 389 -24.14 -9.64 -10.51
N ALA A 390 -24.82 -10.49 -11.25
CA ALA A 390 -25.15 -10.28 -12.65
C ALA A 390 -26.67 -10.32 -12.86
N GLY A 391 -27.17 -9.57 -13.81
CA GLY A 391 -28.59 -9.54 -14.19
C GLY A 391 -28.96 -10.50 -15.31
N GLN A 392 -27.97 -11.11 -15.97
CA GLN A 392 -28.13 -11.94 -17.17
C GLN A 392 -27.10 -13.06 -17.21
N PRO A 393 -27.29 -14.08 -18.09
CA PRO A 393 -26.29 -15.10 -18.33
C PRO A 393 -24.96 -14.50 -18.79
N LEU A 394 -23.86 -14.94 -18.17
CA LEU A 394 -22.49 -14.56 -18.53
C LEU A 394 -21.79 -15.73 -19.22
N ILE A 395 -20.90 -15.43 -20.15
CA ILE A 395 -20.00 -16.44 -20.69
C ILE A 395 -19.14 -17.04 -19.57
N SER A 396 -18.68 -18.29 -19.72
CA SER A 396 -17.93 -19.01 -18.69
C SER A 396 -16.70 -18.25 -18.19
N ASN A 397 -16.04 -17.48 -19.07
CA ASN A 397 -14.87 -16.66 -18.76
C ASN A 397 -15.16 -15.48 -17.81
N GLU A 398 -16.42 -15.10 -17.64
CA GLU A 398 -16.84 -14.00 -16.75
C GLU A 398 -17.68 -14.49 -15.55
N GLN A 399 -17.94 -15.81 -15.45
CA GLN A 399 -18.66 -16.39 -14.32
C GLN A 399 -17.81 -16.32 -13.04
N PHE A 400 -18.51 -16.34 -11.90
CA PHE A 400 -17.91 -16.43 -10.57
C PHE A 400 -17.72 -17.89 -10.20
N ALA A 401 -16.47 -18.28 -9.97
CA ALA A 401 -16.09 -19.64 -9.61
C ALA A 401 -15.85 -19.77 -8.09
N ILE A 402 -16.25 -20.91 -7.52
CA ILE A 402 -15.98 -21.31 -6.13
C ILE A 402 -15.40 -22.73 -6.09
N GLY A 403 -14.64 -23.03 -5.04
CA GLY A 403 -13.81 -24.22 -4.85
C GLY A 403 -12.33 -23.85 -4.94
N GLY A 404 -11.50 -24.55 -4.18
CA GLY A 404 -10.06 -24.32 -4.07
C GLY A 404 -9.64 -23.47 -2.88
N VAL A 405 -8.35 -23.21 -2.79
CA VAL A 405 -7.71 -22.64 -1.60
C VAL A 405 -8.15 -21.20 -1.30
N ASP A 406 -8.53 -20.44 -2.31
CA ASP A 406 -8.90 -19.01 -2.16
C ASP A 406 -10.38 -18.79 -1.82
N THR A 407 -11.25 -19.78 -2.03
CA THR A 407 -12.70 -19.63 -1.84
C THR A 407 -13.28 -20.62 -0.85
N VAL A 408 -13.43 -21.90 -1.26
CA VAL A 408 -13.96 -22.95 -0.39
C VAL A 408 -13.02 -24.16 -0.43
N ARG A 409 -12.24 -24.34 0.61
CA ARG A 409 -11.32 -25.47 0.77
C ARG A 409 -12.07 -26.78 0.99
N GLY A 410 -11.50 -27.90 0.56
CA GLY A 410 -12.11 -29.22 0.49
C GLY A 410 -12.49 -29.64 -0.93
N TYR A 411 -12.42 -28.73 -1.90
CA TYR A 411 -12.80 -28.93 -3.29
C TYR A 411 -11.66 -28.55 -4.24
N LEU A 412 -11.69 -29.05 -5.47
CA LEU A 412 -10.77 -28.61 -6.53
C LEU A 412 -10.95 -27.13 -6.86
N GLU A 413 -9.94 -26.53 -7.50
CA GLU A 413 -10.06 -25.18 -8.04
C GLU A 413 -11.20 -25.11 -9.04
N SER A 414 -12.05 -24.06 -8.88
CA SER A 414 -13.22 -23.81 -9.73
C SER A 414 -14.22 -24.97 -9.81
N ALA A 415 -14.44 -25.69 -8.69
CA ALA A 415 -15.36 -26.84 -8.64
C ALA A 415 -16.80 -26.53 -9.06
N ALA A 416 -17.25 -25.28 -8.90
CA ALA A 416 -18.51 -24.77 -9.40
C ALA A 416 -18.40 -23.32 -9.84
N SER A 417 -19.15 -22.94 -10.88
CA SER A 417 -19.23 -21.56 -11.36
C SER A 417 -20.69 -21.15 -11.61
N GLY A 418 -20.92 -19.84 -11.63
CA GLY A 418 -22.25 -19.28 -11.90
C GLY A 418 -22.18 -17.78 -12.21
N ASP A 419 -23.30 -17.24 -12.67
CA ASP A 419 -23.40 -15.83 -13.04
C ASP A 419 -23.46 -14.92 -11.80
N ARG A 420 -24.00 -15.45 -10.69
CA ARG A 420 -24.04 -14.82 -9.37
C ARG A 420 -23.42 -15.74 -8.35
N GLY A 421 -22.77 -15.16 -7.35
CA GLY A 421 -22.18 -15.97 -6.30
C GLY A 421 -21.68 -15.19 -5.11
N LEU A 422 -21.44 -15.94 -4.04
CA LEU A 422 -20.84 -15.48 -2.80
C LEU A 422 -19.94 -16.58 -2.26
N ALA A 423 -18.75 -16.24 -1.82
CA ALA A 423 -17.87 -17.08 -1.03
C ALA A 423 -17.45 -16.33 0.25
N LEU A 424 -17.43 -17.04 1.37
CA LEU A 424 -17.03 -16.54 2.68
C LEU A 424 -16.06 -17.51 3.33
N SER A 425 -15.04 -16.98 4.00
CA SER A 425 -14.07 -17.73 4.79
C SER A 425 -13.88 -17.06 6.15
N LEU A 426 -13.93 -17.85 7.21
CA LEU A 426 -13.56 -17.47 8.57
C LEU A 426 -12.33 -18.26 8.98
N GLU A 427 -11.29 -17.57 9.44
CA GLU A 427 -10.01 -18.18 9.79
C GLU A 427 -9.52 -17.65 11.15
N ALA A 428 -9.22 -18.55 12.07
CA ALA A 428 -8.59 -18.27 13.36
C ALA A 428 -7.12 -18.72 13.30
N THR A 429 -6.20 -17.85 13.70
CA THR A 429 -4.76 -18.08 13.67
C THR A 429 -4.18 -18.00 15.09
N THR A 430 -3.33 -18.97 15.44
CA THR A 430 -2.65 -19.00 16.72
C THR A 430 -1.54 -17.94 16.82
N PRO A 431 -1.03 -17.68 18.03
CA PRO A 431 0.24 -16.98 18.21
C PRO A 431 1.40 -17.63 17.43
N ASN A 432 2.46 -16.85 17.21
CA ASN A 432 3.67 -17.35 16.56
C ASN A 432 4.48 -18.23 17.54
N TYR A 433 4.64 -19.52 17.22
CA TYR A 433 5.39 -20.50 17.98
C TYR A 433 6.83 -20.72 17.47
N ALA A 434 7.31 -19.93 16.51
CA ALA A 434 8.63 -20.13 15.92
C ALA A 434 9.76 -20.15 16.96
N LYS A 435 9.72 -19.24 17.94
CA LYS A 435 10.72 -19.15 19.00
C LYS A 435 10.84 -20.41 19.86
N GLN A 436 9.74 -21.17 20.02
CA GLN A 436 9.73 -22.43 20.78
C GLN A 436 10.25 -23.61 19.97
N LEU A 437 10.20 -23.52 18.62
CA LEU A 437 10.53 -24.63 17.70
C LEU A 437 11.96 -24.56 17.17
N GLY A 438 12.60 -23.40 17.18
CA GLY A 438 14.01 -23.26 16.79
C GLY A 438 14.36 -21.96 16.10
N ALA A 439 15.66 -21.63 16.10
CA ALA A 439 16.18 -20.36 15.60
C ALA A 439 16.12 -20.17 14.08
N ALA A 440 15.84 -21.26 13.32
CA ALA A 440 15.73 -21.18 11.86
C ALA A 440 14.36 -20.73 11.36
N LEU A 441 13.37 -20.62 12.27
CA LEU A 441 12.01 -20.24 11.95
C LEU A 441 11.75 -18.78 12.32
N ASP A 442 11.21 -18.02 11.38
CA ASP A 442 10.77 -16.63 11.57
C ASP A 442 9.30 -16.57 12.02
N ASP A 443 8.47 -17.46 11.45
CA ASP A 443 7.05 -17.57 11.80
C ASP A 443 6.60 -19.04 11.74
N PHE A 444 5.82 -19.45 12.74
CA PHE A 444 5.14 -20.75 12.77
C PHE A 444 3.79 -20.59 13.45
N ARG A 445 2.71 -20.82 12.71
CA ARG A 445 1.35 -20.66 13.19
C ARG A 445 0.46 -21.79 12.71
N LEU A 446 -0.50 -22.15 13.54
CA LEU A 446 -1.60 -23.03 13.18
C LEU A 446 -2.81 -22.18 12.85
N ILE A 447 -3.64 -22.69 11.95
CA ILE A 447 -4.92 -22.08 11.61
C ILE A 447 -6.05 -23.08 11.70
N ALA A 448 -7.23 -22.60 12.04
CA ALA A 448 -8.48 -23.32 11.88
C ALA A 448 -9.42 -22.48 11.03
N PHE A 449 -10.17 -23.11 10.14
CA PHE A 449 -11.02 -22.38 9.21
C PHE A 449 -12.34 -23.07 8.89
N VAL A 450 -13.30 -22.27 8.50
CA VAL A 450 -14.58 -22.69 7.92
C VAL A 450 -14.85 -21.82 6.70
N ASP A 451 -15.15 -22.47 5.58
CA ASP A 451 -15.43 -21.84 4.30
C ASP A 451 -16.82 -22.22 3.81
N GLY A 452 -17.49 -21.29 3.16
CA GLY A 452 -18.77 -21.52 2.52
C GLY A 452 -18.94 -20.71 1.24
N GLY A 453 -19.60 -21.28 0.25
CA GLY A 453 -19.85 -20.58 -1.01
C GLY A 453 -21.11 -21.08 -1.70
N ARG A 454 -21.72 -20.17 -2.47
CA ARG A 454 -22.88 -20.49 -3.30
C ARG A 454 -22.80 -19.73 -4.60
N VAL A 455 -23.07 -20.43 -5.70
CA VAL A 455 -23.20 -19.84 -7.03
C VAL A 455 -24.54 -20.18 -7.63
N GLN A 456 -25.04 -19.33 -8.50
CA GLN A 456 -26.27 -19.50 -9.25
C GLN A 456 -26.05 -19.22 -10.73
N VAL A 457 -26.55 -20.10 -11.55
CA VAL A 457 -26.58 -20.02 -13.01
C VAL A 457 -27.91 -19.43 -13.44
N ILE A 458 -27.91 -18.36 -14.22
CA ILE A 458 -29.08 -17.74 -14.80
C ILE A 458 -29.41 -18.49 -16.12
N ASP A 459 -30.68 -18.78 -16.38
CA ASP A 459 -31.09 -19.54 -17.57
C ASP A 459 -30.26 -20.82 -17.77
N PRO A 460 -30.26 -21.76 -16.80
CA PRO A 460 -29.51 -23.01 -16.90
C PRO A 460 -30.09 -23.92 -17.99
N ILE A 461 -29.21 -24.65 -18.68
CA ILE A 461 -29.62 -25.72 -19.61
C ILE A 461 -29.85 -27.07 -18.91
N THR A 462 -29.46 -27.16 -17.63
CA THR A 462 -29.65 -28.35 -16.78
C THR A 462 -30.69 -28.09 -15.70
N ALA A 463 -31.18 -29.14 -15.04
CA ALA A 463 -32.15 -29.00 -13.95
C ALA A 463 -31.57 -28.27 -12.71
N THR A 464 -30.24 -28.22 -12.57
CA THR A 464 -29.57 -27.58 -11.43
C THR A 464 -29.12 -26.17 -11.80
N ASP A 465 -29.67 -25.17 -11.10
CA ASP A 465 -29.33 -23.76 -11.25
C ASP A 465 -28.41 -23.24 -10.14
N ARG A 466 -28.20 -24.03 -9.07
CA ARG A 466 -27.48 -23.58 -7.86
C ARG A 466 -26.52 -24.64 -7.34
N TYR A 467 -25.34 -24.20 -6.98
CA TYR A 467 -24.33 -25.03 -6.34
C TYR A 467 -23.90 -24.39 -5.02
N THR A 468 -23.82 -25.21 -3.98
CA THR A 468 -23.42 -24.77 -2.63
C THR A 468 -22.28 -25.64 -2.13
N LEU A 469 -21.17 -25.02 -1.78
CA LEU A 469 -19.99 -25.64 -1.19
C LEU A 469 -19.84 -25.23 0.26
N ALA A 470 -19.33 -26.11 1.10
CA ALA A 470 -18.92 -25.80 2.46
C ALA A 470 -17.76 -26.71 2.84
N GLY A 471 -16.76 -26.17 3.50
CA GLY A 471 -15.58 -26.89 3.95
C GLY A 471 -15.09 -26.38 5.29
N ALA A 472 -14.38 -27.22 6.02
CA ALA A 472 -13.72 -26.86 7.27
C ALA A 472 -12.40 -27.59 7.37
N GLY A 473 -11.45 -27.05 8.13
CA GLY A 473 -10.15 -27.68 8.24
C GLY A 473 -9.19 -26.98 9.17
N LEU A 474 -7.97 -27.50 9.14
CA LEU A 474 -6.83 -27.00 9.89
C LEU A 474 -5.68 -26.74 8.91
N GLY A 475 -4.81 -25.80 9.26
CA GLY A 475 -3.66 -25.50 8.42
C GLY A 475 -2.45 -25.08 9.24
N LEU A 476 -1.34 -25.00 8.53
CA LEU A 476 -0.02 -24.64 9.02
C LEU A 476 0.53 -23.50 8.16
N ARG A 477 1.17 -22.54 8.78
CA ARG A 477 1.91 -21.47 8.13
C ARG A 477 3.31 -21.41 8.71
N LEU A 478 4.31 -21.36 7.83
CA LEU A 478 5.72 -21.35 8.21
C LEU A 478 6.46 -20.31 7.38
N LYS A 479 7.37 -19.55 8.04
CA LYS A 479 8.41 -18.77 7.38
C LYS A 479 9.76 -19.10 7.99
N ALA A 480 10.79 -19.20 7.15
CA ALA A 480 12.13 -19.57 7.57
C ALA A 480 13.18 -18.93 6.64
N TRP A 481 14.40 -18.80 7.14
CA TRP A 481 15.59 -18.39 6.39
C TRP A 481 15.43 -17.09 5.58
N GLY A 482 14.62 -16.15 6.09
CA GLY A 482 14.46 -14.82 5.50
C GLY A 482 13.76 -14.74 4.13
N GLY A 483 13.34 -15.87 3.52
CA GLY A 483 12.69 -15.82 2.20
C GLY A 483 11.81 -17.03 1.90
N VAL A 484 12.00 -18.14 2.62
CA VAL A 484 11.20 -19.35 2.43
C VAL A 484 9.88 -19.24 3.19
N SER A 485 8.77 -19.51 2.51
CA SER A 485 7.44 -19.63 3.12
C SER A 485 6.77 -20.94 2.71
N ALA A 486 6.10 -21.60 3.64
CA ALA A 486 5.31 -22.80 3.40
C ALA A 486 3.92 -22.68 4.04
N ALA A 487 2.94 -23.20 3.34
CA ALA A 487 1.58 -23.35 3.83
C ALA A 487 1.07 -24.74 3.52
N MET A 488 0.32 -25.31 4.45
CA MET A 488 -0.38 -26.58 4.27
C MET A 488 -1.75 -26.50 4.92
N ASP A 489 -2.80 -26.87 4.21
CA ASP A 489 -4.17 -26.88 4.69
C ASP A 489 -4.77 -28.27 4.46
N TRP A 490 -5.26 -28.90 5.52
CA TRP A 490 -6.10 -30.07 5.44
C TRP A 490 -7.56 -29.66 5.60
N ALA A 491 -8.37 -29.94 4.60
CA ALA A 491 -9.78 -29.53 4.54
C ALA A 491 -10.69 -30.71 4.24
N VAL A 492 -11.88 -30.67 4.84
CA VAL A 492 -12.95 -31.66 4.62
C VAL A 492 -14.12 -30.98 3.94
N ALA A 493 -14.63 -31.57 2.86
CA ALA A 493 -15.84 -31.15 2.17
C ALA A 493 -17.07 -31.51 2.99
N LEU A 494 -17.92 -30.51 3.31
CA LEU A 494 -19.15 -30.70 4.10
C LEU A 494 -20.38 -30.84 3.23
N LYS A 495 -20.28 -30.55 1.94
CA LYS A 495 -21.34 -30.71 0.94
C LYS A 495 -20.81 -31.54 -0.24
N GLU A 496 -21.70 -32.29 -0.85
CA GLU A 496 -21.41 -33.07 -2.05
C GLU A 496 -21.60 -32.22 -3.30
N ILE A 497 -20.67 -32.34 -4.25
CA ILE A 497 -20.81 -31.76 -5.58
C ILE A 497 -19.96 -32.54 -6.59
N ASN A 498 -20.52 -32.83 -7.77
CA ASN A 498 -19.80 -33.53 -8.86
C ASN A 498 -19.02 -34.76 -8.33
N ASN A 499 -17.69 -34.75 -8.48
CA ASN A 499 -16.80 -35.83 -8.07
C ASN A 499 -16.30 -35.71 -6.61
N THR A 500 -16.79 -34.76 -5.82
CA THR A 500 -16.44 -34.60 -4.41
C THR A 500 -17.61 -35.04 -3.54
N ARG A 501 -17.40 -36.11 -2.77
CA ARG A 501 -18.43 -36.63 -1.83
C ARG A 501 -18.38 -35.84 -0.52
N ARG A 502 -19.45 -35.86 0.22
CA ARG A 502 -19.46 -35.34 1.58
C ARG A 502 -18.44 -36.09 2.44
N HIS A 503 -17.63 -35.37 3.20
CA HIS A 503 -16.53 -35.83 4.05
C HIS A 503 -15.28 -36.29 3.27
N ASP A 504 -15.20 -36.12 1.97
CA ASP A 504 -13.92 -36.23 1.26
C ASP A 504 -12.97 -35.18 1.83
N SER A 505 -11.71 -35.58 2.00
CA SER A 505 -10.67 -34.69 2.50
C SER A 505 -9.62 -34.38 1.45
N ARG A 506 -9.05 -33.21 1.54
CA ARG A 506 -8.00 -32.73 0.63
C ARG A 506 -6.92 -32.01 1.41
N VAL A 507 -5.67 -32.21 1.01
CA VAL A 507 -4.53 -31.46 1.49
C VAL A 507 -4.08 -30.53 0.37
N TYR A 508 -3.97 -29.24 0.70
CA TYR A 508 -3.36 -28.22 -0.15
C TYR A 508 -1.99 -27.89 0.40
N PHE A 509 -1.05 -27.61 -0.49
CA PHE A 509 0.26 -27.14 -0.11
C PHE A 509 0.73 -25.98 -0.99
N ARG A 510 1.58 -25.16 -0.41
CA ARG A 510 2.31 -24.07 -1.06
C ARG A 510 3.71 -24.00 -0.45
N LEU A 511 4.73 -23.99 -1.29
CA LEU A 511 6.11 -23.70 -0.92
C LEU A 511 6.61 -22.58 -1.81
N ALA A 512 7.11 -21.51 -1.23
CA ALA A 512 7.64 -20.39 -2.00
C ALA A 512 8.94 -19.87 -1.40
N TYR A 513 9.78 -19.35 -2.28
CA TYR A 513 10.98 -18.60 -1.96
C TYR A 513 10.89 -17.23 -2.62
N GLU A 514 11.13 -16.17 -1.84
CA GLU A 514 11.09 -14.78 -2.28
C GLU A 514 12.43 -14.10 -1.94
N PHE A 515 12.97 -13.30 -2.86
CA PHE A 515 14.25 -12.59 -2.70
C PHE A 515 14.18 -11.16 -3.23
#